data_fe3ba1348907ce3d0dba7bd5733b7ccf
#
_entry.id   fe3ba1348907ce3d0dba7bd5733b7ccf
#
_cell.length_a   1.000
_cell.length_b   1.000
_cell.length_c   1.000
_cell.angle_alpha   90.00
_cell.angle_beta   90.00
_cell.angle_gamma   90.00
#
_symmetry.space_group_name_H-M   'P 1'
#
loop_
_entity.id
_entity.type
_entity.pdbx_description
1 polymer ?
#
loop_
_entity_poly.entity_id
_entity_poly.type
_entity_poly.pdbx_seq_one_letter_code
_entity_poly.pdbx_strand_id
1 'polypeptide(L)'
;LRSRRAPFDVLLEDLSIARDGDVFKPDVSIDTLPRLIRSKLKPGGLAVFNLLPADDRTWTEMTKRVSDPFRHGIRITFESFYNQVLILGSRPFSDAREVSRRIRASLTAIQSAMSSDIQIRAMRLGKR
;
A
#
# COMPACT_ATOMS: atom_id res chain seq x y z
N LEU A 1 13.42 -13.33 6.10
CA LEU A 1 11.95 -13.47 5.93
C LEU A 1 11.53 -14.90 5.55
N ARG A 2 12.29 -15.59 4.68
CA ARG A 2 11.91 -16.93 4.18
C ARG A 2 11.90 -18.03 5.22
N SER A 3 12.68 -17.91 6.30
CA SER A 3 12.86 -18.94 7.31
C SER A 3 11.83 -18.94 8.45
N ARG A 4 10.95 -17.95 8.52
CA ARG A 4 9.99 -17.79 9.62
C ARG A 4 8.55 -17.99 9.14
N ARG A 5 7.76 -18.67 9.98
CA ARG A 5 6.30 -18.66 9.84
C ARG A 5 5.79 -17.23 10.10
N ALA A 6 4.63 -16.89 9.54
CA ALA A 6 3.99 -15.59 9.56
C ALA A 6 4.04 -14.86 10.94
N PRO A 7 5.06 -14.04 11.24
CA PRO A 7 5.21 -13.44 12.57
C PRO A 7 4.76 -11.98 12.63
N PHE A 8 4.34 -11.37 11.50
CA PHE A 8 4.16 -9.93 11.44
C PHE A 8 2.70 -9.51 11.43
N ASP A 9 2.39 -8.51 12.24
CA ASP A 9 1.09 -7.82 12.21
C ASP A 9 1.02 -6.79 11.10
N VAL A 10 2.14 -6.12 10.82
CA VAL A 10 2.26 -5.12 9.76
C VAL A 10 3.62 -5.27 9.07
N LEU A 11 3.60 -5.21 7.75
CA LEU A 11 4.80 -5.11 6.94
C LEU A 11 4.70 -3.90 6.02
N LEU A 12 5.75 -3.08 6.06
CA LEU A 12 5.87 -1.90 5.19
C LEU A 12 6.84 -2.19 4.06
N GLU A 13 6.46 -1.85 2.85
CA GLU A 13 7.32 -1.90 1.68
C GLU A 13 7.51 -0.48 1.13
N ASP A 14 8.71 0.04 1.25
CA ASP A 14 9.05 1.40 0.83
C ASP A 14 10.40 1.44 0.10
N LEU A 15 10.72 0.38 -0.64
CA LEU A 15 11.93 0.36 -1.45
C LEU A 15 11.83 1.30 -2.63
N SER A 16 12.91 1.99 -2.90
CA SER A 16 13.06 2.85 -4.06
C SER A 16 14.48 2.78 -4.59
N ILE A 17 14.65 3.10 -5.86
CA ILE A 17 15.96 3.27 -6.50
C ILE A 17 16.10 4.69 -6.99
N ALA A 18 17.26 5.29 -6.76
CA ALA A 18 17.60 6.61 -7.29
C ALA A 18 18.15 6.46 -8.71
N ARG A 19 17.64 7.30 -9.63
CA ARG A 19 18.08 7.33 -11.02
C ARG A 19 17.84 8.74 -11.59
N ASP A 20 18.87 9.33 -12.18
CA ASP A 20 18.78 10.62 -12.86
C ASP A 20 18.13 11.74 -12.02
N GLY A 21 18.44 11.77 -10.71
CA GLY A 21 17.93 12.78 -9.79
C GLY A 21 16.49 12.55 -9.31
N ASP A 22 15.89 11.43 -9.65
CA ASP A 22 14.54 11.05 -9.22
C ASP A 22 14.56 9.66 -8.57
N VAL A 23 13.43 9.23 -8.03
CA VAL A 23 13.26 7.92 -7.39
C VAL A 23 12.18 7.11 -8.10
N PHE A 24 12.47 5.82 -8.26
CA PHE A 24 11.60 4.87 -8.95
C PHE A 24 11.37 3.62 -8.12
N LYS A 25 10.25 2.94 -8.40
CA LYS A 25 9.94 1.66 -7.77
C LYS A 25 10.71 0.54 -8.45
N PRO A 26 11.49 -0.28 -7.70
CA PRO A 26 12.17 -1.42 -8.31
C PRO A 26 11.20 -2.54 -8.65
N ASP A 27 11.51 -3.33 -9.68
CA ASP A 27 10.67 -4.44 -10.13
C ASP A 27 10.39 -5.48 -9.05
N VAL A 28 11.36 -5.74 -8.16
CA VAL A 28 11.20 -6.68 -7.05
C VAL A 28 10.04 -6.31 -6.12
N SER A 29 9.80 -5.02 -5.93
CA SER A 29 8.70 -4.51 -5.10
C SER A 29 7.33 -4.79 -5.72
N ILE A 30 7.28 -4.92 -7.03
CA ILE A 30 6.03 -5.13 -7.77
C ILE A 30 5.80 -6.61 -8.05
N ASP A 31 6.82 -7.31 -8.47
CA ASP A 31 6.71 -8.68 -8.99
C ASP A 31 6.93 -9.77 -7.94
N THR A 32 7.75 -9.52 -6.91
CA THR A 32 8.19 -10.56 -5.97
C THR A 32 7.73 -10.32 -4.55
N LEU A 33 7.94 -9.13 -4.02
CA LEU A 33 7.68 -8.83 -2.62
C LEU A 33 6.21 -8.94 -2.19
N PRO A 34 5.21 -8.61 -3.02
CA PRO A 34 3.82 -8.71 -2.57
C PRO A 34 3.43 -10.10 -2.09
N ARG A 35 3.80 -11.15 -2.81
CA ARG A 35 3.51 -12.54 -2.41
C ARG A 35 4.31 -12.95 -1.18
N LEU A 36 5.57 -12.57 -1.10
CA LEU A 36 6.41 -12.86 0.06
C LEU A 36 5.87 -12.18 1.31
N ILE A 37 5.52 -10.90 1.22
CA ILE A 37 4.92 -10.14 2.31
C ILE A 37 3.62 -10.78 2.75
N ARG A 38 2.73 -11.10 1.80
CA ARG A 38 1.46 -11.78 2.11
C ARG A 38 1.68 -13.07 2.91
N SER A 39 2.69 -13.86 2.56
CA SER A 39 3.00 -15.12 3.23
C SER A 39 3.55 -14.95 4.65
N LYS A 40 4.01 -13.78 5.02
CA LYS A 40 4.62 -13.46 6.32
C LYS A 40 3.72 -12.66 7.24
N LEU A 41 2.53 -12.31 6.79
CA LEU A 41 1.53 -11.67 7.64
C LEU A 41 0.74 -12.67 8.45
N LYS A 42 0.47 -12.33 9.70
CA LYS A 42 -0.52 -13.03 10.52
C LYS A 42 -1.92 -12.90 9.92
N PRO A 43 -2.86 -13.79 10.27
CA PRO A 43 -4.26 -13.57 9.94
C PRO A 43 -4.72 -12.19 10.46
N GLY A 44 -5.31 -11.37 9.57
CA GLY A 44 -5.68 -9.99 9.88
C GLY A 44 -4.54 -8.98 9.85
N GLY A 45 -3.32 -9.41 9.54
CA GLY A 45 -2.18 -8.52 9.36
C GLY A 45 -2.33 -7.64 8.11
N LEU A 46 -1.61 -6.53 8.10
CA LEU A 46 -1.67 -5.53 7.04
C LEU A 46 -0.32 -5.37 6.34
N ALA A 47 -0.38 -5.24 5.03
CA ALA A 47 0.74 -4.81 4.21
C ALA A 47 0.52 -3.36 3.77
N VAL A 48 1.54 -2.54 3.87
CA VAL A 48 1.51 -1.16 3.38
C VAL A 48 2.58 -1.00 2.32
N PHE A 49 2.16 -0.59 1.14
CA PHE A 49 3.07 -0.36 0.01
C PHE A 49 3.06 1.11 -0.37
N ASN A 50 4.24 1.72 -0.40
CA ASN A 50 4.40 3.03 -0.99
C ASN A 50 4.80 2.87 -2.46
N LEU A 51 3.86 3.11 -3.37
CA LEU A 51 4.10 3.02 -4.81
C LEU A 51 4.62 4.34 -5.36
N LEU A 52 5.67 4.23 -6.13
CA LEU A 52 6.28 5.30 -6.91
C LEU A 52 6.17 4.94 -8.40
N PRO A 53 6.31 5.90 -9.32
CA PRO A 53 6.43 5.58 -10.73
C PRO A 53 7.52 4.53 -10.97
N ALA A 54 7.30 3.63 -11.92
CA ALA A 54 8.27 2.63 -12.35
C ALA A 54 8.43 2.69 -13.87
N ASP A 55 9.64 2.33 -14.34
CA ASP A 55 9.93 2.31 -15.76
C ASP A 55 8.99 1.34 -16.50
N ASP A 56 8.43 1.82 -17.61
CA ASP A 56 7.59 1.03 -18.52
C ASP A 56 6.36 0.37 -17.87
N ARG A 57 5.86 0.93 -16.75
CA ARG A 57 4.68 0.42 -16.06
C ARG A 57 3.66 1.51 -15.79
N THR A 58 2.39 1.19 -15.97
CA THR A 58 1.29 2.08 -15.60
C THR A 58 0.91 1.91 -14.13
N TRP A 59 0.27 2.91 -13.57
CA TRP A 59 -0.30 2.83 -12.22
C TRP A 59 -1.30 1.69 -12.07
N THR A 60 -2.13 1.48 -13.08
CA THR A 60 -3.13 0.40 -13.09
C THR A 60 -2.45 -0.96 -13.03
N GLU A 61 -1.41 -1.18 -13.82
CA GLU A 61 -0.65 -2.42 -13.83
C GLU A 61 0.04 -2.68 -12.50
N MET A 62 0.75 -1.69 -11.97
CA MET A 62 1.45 -1.81 -10.69
C MET A 62 0.47 -2.10 -9.54
N THR A 63 -0.62 -1.35 -9.47
CA THR A 63 -1.65 -1.53 -8.44
C THR A 63 -2.23 -2.93 -8.51
N LYS A 64 -2.54 -3.41 -9.70
CA LYS A 64 -3.08 -4.76 -9.90
C LYS A 64 -2.08 -5.83 -9.42
N ARG A 65 -0.83 -5.74 -9.82
CA ARG A 65 0.20 -6.72 -9.45
C ARG A 65 0.47 -6.75 -7.95
N VAL A 66 0.62 -5.59 -7.35
CA VAL A 66 0.89 -5.48 -5.91
C VAL A 66 -0.29 -5.99 -5.09
N SER A 67 -1.51 -5.68 -5.49
CA SER A 67 -2.71 -6.08 -4.75
C SER A 67 -3.16 -7.52 -5.01
N ASP A 68 -2.67 -8.16 -6.05
CA ASP A 68 -3.11 -9.51 -6.49
C ASP A 68 -3.11 -10.57 -5.37
N PRO A 69 -2.12 -10.67 -4.47
CA PRO A 69 -2.13 -11.63 -3.38
C PRO A 69 -3.12 -11.34 -2.25
N PHE A 70 -3.80 -10.21 -2.28
CA PHE A 70 -4.64 -9.73 -1.19
C PHE A 70 -6.13 -9.71 -1.59
N ARG A 71 -7.00 -9.78 -0.60
CA ARG A 71 -8.45 -9.77 -0.81
C ARG A 71 -9.10 -8.41 -0.63
N HIS A 72 -8.51 -7.57 0.21
CA HIS A 72 -9.06 -6.28 0.58
C HIS A 72 -7.97 -5.22 0.55
N GLY A 73 -8.32 -4.02 0.15
CA GLY A 73 -7.37 -2.95 0.06
C GLY A 73 -7.99 -1.57 0.09
N ILE A 74 -7.19 -0.63 0.50
CA ILE A 74 -7.49 0.80 0.49
C ILE A 74 -6.34 1.49 -0.24
N ARG A 75 -6.68 2.43 -1.10
CA ARG A 75 -5.72 3.27 -1.80
C ARG A 75 -5.80 4.70 -1.28
N ILE A 76 -4.64 5.24 -0.94
CA ILE A 76 -4.47 6.63 -0.54
C ILE A 76 -3.71 7.34 -1.65
N THR A 77 -4.27 8.41 -2.16
CA THR A 77 -3.62 9.30 -3.12
C THR A 77 -3.42 10.68 -2.50
N PHE A 78 -2.55 11.47 -3.11
CA PHE A 78 -2.17 12.79 -2.63
C PHE A 78 -2.35 13.82 -3.73
N GLU A 79 -2.80 15.02 -3.37
CA GLU A 79 -2.86 16.13 -4.32
C GLU A 79 -1.47 16.67 -4.63
N SER A 80 -0.58 16.71 -3.63
CA SER A 80 0.75 17.32 -3.73
C SER A 80 1.86 16.36 -4.13
N PHE A 81 1.61 15.04 -4.17
CA PHE A 81 2.62 14.03 -4.43
C PHE A 81 2.16 13.01 -5.45
N TYR A 82 3.12 12.44 -6.21
CA TYR A 82 2.85 11.43 -7.22
C TYR A 82 2.74 10.01 -6.66
N ASN A 83 3.25 9.74 -5.46
CA ASN A 83 3.17 8.43 -4.86
C ASN A 83 1.72 8.04 -4.49
N GLN A 84 1.48 6.75 -4.40
CA GLN A 84 0.23 6.19 -3.89
C GLN A 84 0.55 5.19 -2.80
N VAL A 85 -0.24 5.18 -1.74
CA VAL A 85 -0.09 4.21 -0.64
C VAL A 85 -1.23 3.21 -0.72
N LEU A 86 -0.88 1.92 -0.76
CA LEU A 86 -1.84 0.82 -0.68
C LEU A 86 -1.75 0.18 0.70
N ILE A 87 -2.90 0.05 1.37
CA ILE A 87 -3.04 -0.73 2.59
C ILE A 87 -3.83 -1.98 2.24
N LEU A 88 -3.20 -3.14 2.33
CA LEU A 88 -3.74 -4.40 1.83
C LEU A 88 -3.83 -5.43 2.95
N GLY A 89 -4.87 -6.26 2.92
CA GLY A 89 -5.08 -7.28 3.91
C GLY A 89 -5.97 -8.43 3.43
N SER A 90 -6.12 -9.47 4.27
CA SER A 90 -6.97 -10.63 4.01
C SER A 90 -8.37 -10.50 4.58
N ARG A 91 -8.59 -9.55 5.49
CA ARG A 91 -9.90 -9.29 6.12
C ARG A 91 -10.49 -7.98 5.60
N PRO A 92 -11.84 -7.87 5.57
CA PRO A 92 -12.48 -6.62 5.19
C PRO A 92 -12.07 -5.47 6.09
N PHE A 93 -11.89 -4.30 5.48
CA PHE A 93 -11.79 -3.05 6.22
C PHE A 93 -13.19 -2.57 6.60
N SER A 94 -13.26 -1.67 7.58
CA SER A 94 -14.44 -0.83 7.78
C SER A 94 -14.74 -0.08 6.47
N ASP A 95 -15.97 0.46 6.33
CA ASP A 95 -16.25 1.20 5.10
C ASP A 95 -15.25 2.36 4.89
N ALA A 96 -15.10 2.77 3.63
CA ALA A 96 -14.10 3.75 3.24
C ALA A 96 -14.26 5.10 3.96
N ARG A 97 -15.48 5.48 4.33
CA ARG A 97 -15.76 6.72 5.07
C ARG A 97 -15.20 6.64 6.49
N GLU A 98 -15.41 5.53 7.17
CA GLU A 98 -14.91 5.34 8.53
C GLU A 98 -13.37 5.32 8.56
N VAL A 99 -12.74 4.61 7.63
CA VAL A 99 -11.28 4.58 7.52
C VAL A 99 -10.74 5.97 7.20
N SER A 100 -11.36 6.69 6.26
CA SER A 100 -10.99 8.06 5.91
C SER A 100 -11.08 8.98 7.12
N ARG A 101 -12.18 8.91 7.87
CA ARG A 101 -12.39 9.70 9.08
C ARG A 101 -11.29 9.45 10.12
N ARG A 102 -10.94 8.19 10.36
CA ARG A 102 -9.91 7.80 11.35
C ARG A 102 -8.53 8.28 10.95
N ILE A 103 -8.15 8.09 9.69
CA ILE A 103 -6.85 8.53 9.19
C ILE A 103 -6.75 10.06 9.27
N ARG A 104 -7.76 10.79 8.81
CA ARG A 104 -7.78 12.25 8.87
C ARG A 104 -7.74 12.76 10.31
N ALA A 105 -8.48 12.16 11.23
CA ALA A 105 -8.47 12.52 12.64
C ALA A 105 -7.08 12.31 13.26
N SER A 106 -6.41 11.19 12.93
CA SER A 106 -5.05 10.91 13.41
C SER A 106 -4.04 11.92 12.87
N LEU A 107 -4.11 12.25 11.59
CA LEU A 107 -3.23 13.26 10.97
C LEU A 107 -3.47 14.65 11.57
N THR A 108 -4.71 15.02 11.80
CA THR A 108 -5.06 16.29 12.45
C THR A 108 -4.54 16.35 13.90
N ALA A 109 -4.66 15.24 14.63
CA ALA A 109 -4.18 15.16 16.02
C ALA A 109 -2.66 15.38 16.14
N ILE A 110 -1.87 14.98 15.15
CA ILE A 110 -0.43 15.25 15.10
C ILE A 110 -0.08 16.51 14.32
N GLN A 111 -1.07 17.33 13.99
CA GLN A 111 -0.91 18.59 13.25
C GLN A 111 -0.25 18.42 11.88
N SER A 112 -0.52 17.31 11.19
CA SER A 112 0.00 17.05 9.85
C SER A 112 -0.80 17.81 8.78
N ALA A 113 -0.11 18.50 7.89
CA ALA A 113 -0.72 19.13 6.71
C ALA A 113 -1.32 18.09 5.74
N MET A 114 -0.92 16.83 5.83
CA MET A 114 -1.43 15.74 5.01
C MET A 114 -2.92 15.49 5.19
N SER A 115 -3.51 15.90 6.31
CA SER A 115 -4.95 15.70 6.58
C SER A 115 -5.86 16.26 5.49
N SER A 116 -5.46 17.35 4.82
CA SER A 116 -6.20 17.97 3.73
C SER A 116 -5.72 17.54 2.33
N ASP A 117 -4.56 16.88 2.24
CA ASP A 117 -3.94 16.51 0.97
C ASP A 117 -4.33 15.10 0.48
N ILE A 118 -4.84 14.24 1.35
CA ILE A 118 -5.11 12.84 1.06
C ILE A 118 -6.50 12.58 0.52
N GLN A 119 -6.61 11.60 -0.38
CA GLN A 119 -7.86 10.96 -0.79
C GLN A 119 -7.77 9.47 -0.51
N ILE A 120 -8.82 8.91 0.09
CA ILE A 120 -8.86 7.51 0.52
C ILE A 120 -10.01 6.82 -0.19
N ARG A 121 -9.73 5.73 -0.89
CA ARG A 121 -10.73 4.95 -1.61
C ARG A 121 -10.57 3.46 -1.36
N ALA A 122 -11.70 2.77 -1.22
CA ALA A 122 -11.73 1.32 -1.21
C ALA A 122 -11.32 0.79 -2.60
N MET A 123 -10.55 -0.29 -2.60
CA MET A 123 -10.13 -0.97 -3.82
C MET A 123 -11.07 -2.12 -4.13
N ARG A 124 -11.42 -2.28 -5.39
CA ARG A 124 -12.11 -3.48 -5.89
C ARG A 124 -11.07 -4.51 -6.30
N LEU A 125 -10.84 -5.49 -5.44
CA LEU A 125 -9.91 -6.57 -5.72
C LEU A 125 -10.68 -7.80 -6.24
N GLY A 126 -10.00 -8.58 -7.09
CA GLY A 126 -10.58 -9.80 -7.62
C GLY A 126 -10.98 -10.78 -6.52
N LYS A 127 -12.03 -11.56 -6.76
CA LYS A 127 -12.44 -12.64 -5.86
C LYS A 127 -11.39 -13.75 -5.87
N ARG A 128 -10.98 -14.15 -4.70
CA ARG A 128 -10.02 -15.25 -4.53
C ARG A 128 -10.35 -16.12 -3.35
#